data_9a73293b11801fb6c4662f8e1f4abd54
#
_entry.id   9a73293b11801fb6c4662f8e1f4abd54
#
_cell.length_a   1.000
_cell.length_b   1.000
_cell.length_c   1.000
_cell.angle_alpha   90.00
_cell.angle_beta   90.00
_cell.angle_gamma   90.00
#
_symmetry.space_group_name_H-M   'P 1'
#
loop_
_entity.id
_entity.type
_entity.pdbx_description
1 polymer ?
#
loop_
_entity_poly.entity_id
_entity_poly.type
_entity_poly.pdbx_seq_one_letter_code
_entity_poly.pdbx_strand_id
1 'polypeptide(L)'
;MNKTLLKSVREYKKQSVLAPFFVILEVLMEVLIPMEMAKIIDVGIMQGNLSYIVRRGLILVIMAMLALYFGIIAGKMAAIAGAGYAKNLRHDIFYKVQEFSFKNIDRFSTSGLVTRMTTDITNVQMAYMMSIRLLARAPIMIVLSWIMTLLLNKKIALLFLIIIPLLGGTLIFIAKKAHPHFIKVFDEYDILNNSVQENVNASRVVKAFVREDHEIEKFHGISKYVYTLFTKAEKIVAWNSPVMQFTIYTAMLLMVAIGGREIVFGAMEIGEMTSVIVYAFQIMMALMMVTFVFVMIMIAEASTDRITEVLAEVPEMQDKKNAITEVADGEIRFEHVDFSYAGEGGNLSLKDVNLHIKSGQTIGIIGGTGSSKSTLVQLIPRLYDVTKGTVKVGGLDVREYNLEALRDQVSMVLQKNVLFTGTIYDNIRWGNEHASEEEVQRVCKLAQADGFIKEFPAGYHTMIVQVGNNVSGGQKQRLCIARALLKKPKILILDDSTSAVDTKTDALIRKAFREEIPDTTKIIIAQRVSSIENADQIIVLDEGKIMGVGTSEELLATNEIYREVYESQIKGGEDDE
;
A
#
# COMPACT_ATOMS: atom_id res chain seq x y z
N MET A 1 -1.47 -8.26 17.87
CA MET A 1 -2.26 -8.14 16.61
C MET A 1 -3.57 -7.41 16.90
N ASN A 2 -3.87 -6.34 16.17
CA ASN A 2 -5.00 -5.44 16.44
C ASN A 2 -6.35 -6.15 16.19
N LYS A 3 -7.34 -5.98 17.11
CA LYS A 3 -8.68 -6.59 16.97
C LYS A 3 -9.39 -6.21 15.67
N THR A 4 -9.06 -5.05 15.12
CA THR A 4 -9.61 -4.57 13.84
C THR A 4 -9.18 -5.48 12.67
N LEU A 5 -7.90 -5.83 12.58
CA LEU A 5 -7.38 -6.69 11.53
C LEU A 5 -7.88 -8.14 11.64
N LEU A 6 -8.10 -8.64 12.85
CA LEU A 6 -8.65 -9.99 13.06
C LEU A 6 -10.08 -10.17 12.50
N LYS A 7 -10.82 -9.07 12.30
CA LYS A 7 -12.14 -9.14 11.64
C LYS A 7 -12.03 -9.61 10.19
N SER A 8 -10.92 -9.36 9.50
CA SER A 8 -10.67 -9.77 8.12
C SER A 8 -10.37 -11.28 7.97
N VAL A 9 -10.33 -12.05 9.05
CA VAL A 9 -10.25 -13.53 8.99
C VAL A 9 -11.53 -14.14 8.39
N ARG A 10 -12.70 -13.57 8.64
CA ARG A 10 -14.02 -13.90 8.05
C ARG A 10 -14.25 -15.41 7.88
N GLU A 11 -14.39 -15.89 6.64
CA GLU A 11 -14.67 -17.29 6.28
C GLU A 11 -13.55 -18.26 6.63
N TYR A 12 -12.34 -17.79 6.90
CA TYR A 12 -11.17 -18.62 7.23
C TYR A 12 -11.01 -18.93 8.72
N LYS A 13 -12.00 -18.57 9.57
CA LYS A 13 -12.00 -18.88 11.00
C LYS A 13 -11.88 -20.38 11.29
N LYS A 14 -12.57 -21.22 10.50
CA LYS A 14 -12.53 -22.67 10.65
C LYS A 14 -11.11 -23.22 10.47
N GLN A 15 -10.42 -22.78 9.42
CA GLN A 15 -9.04 -23.20 9.14
C GLN A 15 -8.07 -22.67 10.19
N SER A 16 -8.29 -21.45 10.68
CA SER A 16 -7.50 -20.83 11.73
C SER A 16 -7.58 -21.58 13.08
N VAL A 17 -8.69 -22.23 13.36
CA VAL A 17 -8.87 -23.07 14.57
C VAL A 17 -8.41 -24.51 14.34
N LEU A 18 -8.62 -25.06 13.14
CA LEU A 18 -8.19 -26.41 12.82
C LEU A 18 -6.67 -26.55 12.72
N ALA A 19 -5.95 -25.50 12.29
CA ALA A 19 -4.50 -25.55 12.21
C ALA A 19 -3.86 -25.84 13.57
N PRO A 20 -4.05 -25.06 14.65
CA PRO A 20 -3.52 -25.38 15.97
C PRO A 20 -4.05 -26.71 16.54
N PHE A 21 -5.29 -27.09 16.24
CA PHE A 21 -5.83 -28.38 16.67
C PHE A 21 -5.02 -29.56 16.11
N PHE A 22 -4.74 -29.56 14.80
CA PHE A 22 -3.90 -30.61 14.20
C PHE A 22 -2.44 -30.54 14.63
N VAL A 23 -1.92 -29.33 14.94
CA VAL A 23 -0.60 -29.17 15.56
C VAL A 23 -0.55 -29.86 16.93
N ILE A 24 -1.60 -29.75 17.74
CA ILE A 24 -1.67 -30.45 19.05
C ILE A 24 -1.59 -31.96 18.84
N LEU A 25 -2.33 -32.51 17.89
CA LEU A 25 -2.30 -33.95 17.58
C LEU A 25 -0.94 -34.42 17.04
N GLU A 26 -0.31 -33.61 16.20
CA GLU A 26 1.07 -33.84 15.70
C GLU A 26 2.07 -33.92 16.87
N VAL A 27 2.05 -32.91 17.77
CA VAL A 27 2.94 -32.85 18.93
C VAL A 27 2.69 -34.01 19.91
N LEU A 28 1.44 -34.41 20.11
CA LEU A 28 1.11 -35.59 20.94
C LEU A 28 1.79 -36.86 20.40
N MET A 29 1.72 -37.09 19.08
CA MET A 29 2.38 -38.24 18.47
C MET A 29 3.90 -38.16 18.62
N GLU A 30 4.50 -37.01 18.34
CA GLU A 30 5.93 -36.79 18.45
C GLU A 30 6.48 -37.00 19.87
N VAL A 31 5.74 -36.56 20.89
CA VAL A 31 6.16 -36.69 22.31
C VAL A 31 6.04 -38.14 22.81
N LEU A 32 5.14 -38.95 22.24
CA LEU A 32 5.02 -40.37 22.58
C LEU A 32 6.09 -41.27 21.96
N ILE A 33 6.69 -40.86 20.84
CA ILE A 33 7.72 -41.65 20.13
C ILE A 33 8.93 -41.99 21.03
N PRO A 34 9.57 -41.06 21.76
CA PRO A 34 10.70 -41.39 22.64
C PRO A 34 10.34 -42.41 23.74
N MET A 35 9.13 -42.31 24.29
CA MET A 35 8.67 -43.27 25.32
C MET A 35 8.55 -44.70 24.76
N GLU A 36 8.01 -44.85 23.54
CA GLU A 36 7.95 -46.17 22.90
C GLU A 36 9.37 -46.68 22.51
N MET A 37 10.26 -45.78 22.16
CA MET A 37 11.68 -46.12 21.91
C MET A 37 12.39 -46.61 23.15
N ALA A 38 12.12 -46.00 24.33
CA ALA A 38 12.61 -46.51 25.60
C ALA A 38 12.24 -47.99 25.83
N LYS A 39 10.97 -48.33 25.61
CA LYS A 39 10.48 -49.70 25.76
C LYS A 39 11.17 -50.70 24.81
N ILE A 40 11.52 -50.28 23.59
CA ILE A 40 12.27 -51.09 22.63
C ILE A 40 13.67 -51.36 23.18
N ILE A 41 14.34 -50.36 23.75
CA ILE A 41 15.67 -50.51 24.34
C ILE A 41 15.63 -51.40 25.55
N ASP A 42 14.79 -51.07 26.53
CA ASP A 42 14.82 -51.69 27.87
C ASP A 42 14.24 -53.11 27.91
N VAL A 43 13.15 -53.36 27.14
CA VAL A 43 12.54 -54.70 27.11
C VAL A 43 12.94 -55.47 25.86
N GLY A 44 13.03 -54.82 24.70
CA GLY A 44 13.35 -55.49 23.44
C GLY A 44 14.82 -55.89 23.35
N ILE A 45 15.69 -54.91 23.40
CA ILE A 45 17.15 -55.10 23.17
C ILE A 45 17.82 -55.76 24.38
N MET A 46 17.57 -55.21 25.58
CA MET A 46 18.24 -55.71 26.82
C MET A 46 17.84 -57.13 27.16
N GLN A 47 16.60 -57.55 26.81
CA GLN A 47 16.12 -58.92 27.07
C GLN A 47 16.22 -59.85 25.83
N GLY A 48 16.75 -59.36 24.69
CA GLY A 48 16.94 -60.16 23.46
C GLY A 48 15.62 -60.57 22.76
N ASN A 49 14.51 -59.86 23.01
CA ASN A 49 13.19 -60.23 22.50
C ASN A 49 12.89 -59.55 21.13
N LEU A 50 13.29 -60.21 20.07
CA LEU A 50 13.13 -59.75 18.68
C LEU A 50 11.64 -59.52 18.30
N SER A 51 10.73 -60.39 18.72
CA SER A 51 9.30 -60.23 18.46
C SER A 51 8.74 -58.96 19.09
N TYR A 52 9.18 -58.60 20.27
CA TYR A 52 8.82 -57.35 20.93
C TYR A 52 9.32 -56.11 20.19
N ILE A 53 10.60 -56.19 19.74
CA ILE A 53 11.23 -55.11 18.92
C ILE A 53 10.42 -54.85 17.67
N VAL A 54 10.10 -55.91 16.88
CA VAL A 54 9.35 -55.79 15.64
C VAL A 54 7.95 -55.22 15.86
N ARG A 55 7.22 -55.71 16.88
CA ARG A 55 5.89 -55.24 17.21
C ARG A 55 5.89 -53.75 17.62
N ARG A 56 6.81 -53.32 18.49
CA ARG A 56 6.93 -51.93 18.93
C ARG A 56 7.46 -51.02 17.82
N GLY A 57 8.40 -51.53 16.99
CA GLY A 57 8.88 -50.83 15.82
C GLY A 57 7.74 -50.50 14.83
N LEU A 58 6.81 -51.44 14.61
CA LEU A 58 5.63 -51.19 13.80
C LEU A 58 4.73 -50.09 14.39
N ILE A 59 4.56 -50.09 15.72
CA ILE A 59 3.81 -49.01 16.39
C ILE A 59 4.50 -47.67 16.20
N LEU A 60 5.83 -47.57 16.30
CA LEU A 60 6.58 -46.34 16.05
C LEU A 60 6.38 -45.84 14.62
N VAL A 61 6.41 -46.72 13.63
CA VAL A 61 6.14 -46.37 12.22
C VAL A 61 4.74 -45.80 12.06
N ILE A 62 3.72 -46.43 12.67
CA ILE A 62 2.34 -45.94 12.63
C ILE A 62 2.24 -44.56 13.29
N MET A 63 2.88 -44.35 14.45
CA MET A 63 2.88 -43.06 15.14
C MET A 63 3.56 -41.97 14.31
N ALA A 64 4.70 -42.29 13.68
CA ALA A 64 5.40 -41.37 12.79
C ALA A 64 4.55 -41.00 11.57
N MET A 65 3.84 -41.97 10.97
CA MET A 65 2.92 -41.71 9.87
C MET A 65 1.73 -40.86 10.28
N LEU A 66 1.18 -41.07 11.50
CA LEU A 66 0.13 -40.22 12.04
C LEU A 66 0.64 -38.80 12.32
N ALA A 67 1.82 -38.64 12.89
CA ALA A 67 2.44 -37.33 13.10
C ALA A 67 2.63 -36.57 11.76
N LEU A 68 3.15 -37.26 10.74
CA LEU A 68 3.27 -36.72 9.39
C LEU A 68 1.93 -36.29 8.83
N TYR A 69 0.89 -37.13 8.92
CA TYR A 69 -0.46 -36.84 8.43
C TYR A 69 -1.05 -35.60 9.11
N PHE A 70 -0.98 -35.51 10.43
CA PHE A 70 -1.46 -34.34 11.18
C PHE A 70 -0.65 -33.08 10.85
N GLY A 71 0.67 -33.20 10.70
CA GLY A 71 1.55 -32.09 10.30
C GLY A 71 1.23 -31.53 8.92
N ILE A 72 0.95 -32.41 7.94
CA ILE A 72 0.51 -32.00 6.59
C ILE A 72 -0.82 -31.25 6.64
N ILE A 73 -1.81 -31.77 7.39
CA ILE A 73 -3.11 -31.09 7.52
C ILE A 73 -2.95 -29.76 8.23
N ALA A 74 -2.20 -29.70 9.33
CA ALA A 74 -1.93 -28.48 10.06
C ALA A 74 -1.28 -27.42 9.17
N GLY A 75 -0.26 -27.80 8.38
CA GLY A 75 0.40 -26.94 7.40
C GLY A 75 -0.56 -26.43 6.32
N LYS A 76 -1.38 -27.33 5.75
CA LYS A 76 -2.40 -26.96 4.76
C LYS A 76 -3.43 -25.97 5.33
N MET A 77 -3.95 -26.23 6.53
CA MET A 77 -4.92 -25.33 7.17
C MET A 77 -4.32 -23.97 7.49
N ALA A 78 -3.08 -23.93 7.99
CA ALA A 78 -2.36 -22.68 8.25
C ALA A 78 -2.10 -21.87 6.98
N ALA A 79 -1.70 -22.53 5.89
CA ALA A 79 -1.47 -21.88 4.60
C ALA A 79 -2.78 -21.29 4.02
N ILE A 80 -3.88 -22.05 4.04
CA ILE A 80 -5.20 -21.55 3.59
C ILE A 80 -5.66 -20.37 4.45
N ALA A 81 -5.54 -20.47 5.77
CA ALA A 81 -5.93 -19.41 6.69
C ALA A 81 -5.10 -18.14 6.47
N GLY A 82 -3.78 -18.26 6.33
CA GLY A 82 -2.87 -17.13 6.10
C GLY A 82 -3.10 -16.45 4.74
N ALA A 83 -3.19 -17.24 3.66
CA ALA A 83 -3.45 -16.71 2.33
C ALA A 83 -4.85 -16.07 2.22
N GLY A 84 -5.86 -16.70 2.82
CA GLY A 84 -7.21 -16.16 2.85
C GLY A 84 -7.32 -14.87 3.67
N TYR A 85 -6.64 -14.79 4.79
CA TYR A 85 -6.55 -13.58 5.59
C TYR A 85 -5.91 -12.43 4.80
N ALA A 86 -4.80 -12.69 4.11
CA ALA A 86 -4.14 -11.68 3.27
C ALA A 86 -5.00 -11.25 2.08
N LYS A 87 -5.75 -12.18 1.45
CA LYS A 87 -6.74 -11.85 0.41
C LYS A 87 -7.77 -10.85 0.92
N ASN A 88 -8.34 -11.12 2.11
CA ASN A 88 -9.36 -10.25 2.70
C ASN A 88 -8.79 -8.89 3.11
N LEU A 89 -7.56 -8.83 3.63
CA LEU A 89 -6.91 -7.55 3.94
C LEU A 89 -6.65 -6.72 2.68
N ARG A 90 -6.19 -7.34 1.58
CA ARG A 90 -6.03 -6.63 0.29
C ARG A 90 -7.36 -6.08 -0.21
N HIS A 91 -8.41 -6.88 -0.14
CA HIS A 91 -9.77 -6.46 -0.46
C HIS A 91 -10.17 -5.25 0.39
N ASP A 92 -10.04 -5.35 1.72
CA ASP A 92 -10.50 -4.31 2.64
C ASP A 92 -9.75 -2.99 2.42
N ILE A 93 -8.41 -3.03 2.22
CA ILE A 93 -7.61 -1.84 1.92
C ILE A 93 -7.98 -1.27 0.55
N PHE A 94 -8.11 -2.12 -0.48
CA PHE A 94 -8.43 -1.65 -1.82
C PHE A 94 -9.78 -0.92 -1.86
N TYR A 95 -10.81 -1.52 -1.27
CA TYR A 95 -12.13 -0.88 -1.19
C TYR A 95 -12.08 0.41 -0.37
N LYS A 96 -11.34 0.40 0.73
CA LYS A 96 -11.16 1.60 1.56
C LYS A 96 -10.48 2.74 0.81
N VAL A 97 -9.47 2.44 0.02
CA VAL A 97 -8.77 3.43 -0.82
C VAL A 97 -9.69 4.01 -1.90
N GLN A 98 -10.64 3.22 -2.44
CA GLN A 98 -11.62 3.75 -3.41
C GLN A 98 -12.59 4.77 -2.78
N GLU A 99 -12.80 4.72 -1.46
CA GLU A 99 -13.62 5.70 -0.73
C GLU A 99 -12.85 7.00 -0.41
N PHE A 100 -11.53 7.02 -0.59
CA PHE A 100 -10.70 8.16 -0.19
C PHE A 100 -10.95 9.40 -1.03
N SER A 101 -10.97 10.56 -0.36
CA SER A 101 -10.89 11.86 -1.02
C SER A 101 -9.46 12.13 -1.52
N PHE A 102 -9.30 13.14 -2.36
CA PHE A 102 -7.97 13.59 -2.81
C PHE A 102 -7.06 13.92 -1.61
N LYS A 103 -7.57 14.59 -0.59
CA LYS A 103 -6.82 14.92 0.64
C LYS A 103 -6.33 13.67 1.38
N ASN A 104 -7.14 12.60 1.45
CA ASN A 104 -6.68 11.33 2.04
C ASN A 104 -5.56 10.70 1.19
N ILE A 105 -5.68 10.73 -0.16
CA ILE A 105 -4.65 10.20 -1.07
C ILE A 105 -3.34 10.99 -0.95
N ASP A 106 -3.40 12.31 -0.85
CA ASP A 106 -2.23 13.19 -0.67
C ASP A 106 -1.50 12.86 0.64
N ARG A 107 -2.25 12.59 1.73
CA ARG A 107 -1.69 12.21 3.02
C ARG A 107 -0.92 10.89 2.97
N PHE A 108 -1.46 9.85 2.33
CA PHE A 108 -0.87 8.50 2.34
C PHE A 108 0.18 8.27 1.27
N SER A 109 0.29 9.10 0.26
CA SER A 109 1.04 8.91 -0.98
C SER A 109 0.69 7.60 -1.73
N THR A 110 0.81 7.60 -3.04
CA THR A 110 0.50 6.42 -3.86
C THR A 110 1.48 5.27 -3.60
N SER A 111 2.77 5.58 -3.47
CA SER A 111 3.80 4.58 -3.19
C SER A 111 3.62 3.93 -1.81
N GLY A 112 3.22 4.73 -0.81
CA GLY A 112 2.90 4.25 0.54
C GLY A 112 1.71 3.29 0.55
N LEU A 113 0.64 3.58 -0.20
CA LEU A 113 -0.51 2.69 -0.33
C LEU A 113 -0.15 1.38 -1.03
N VAL A 114 0.67 1.41 -2.08
CA VAL A 114 1.16 0.21 -2.76
C VAL A 114 1.97 -0.67 -1.82
N THR A 115 2.88 -0.09 -1.02
CA THR A 115 3.68 -0.83 -0.03
C THR A 115 2.80 -1.51 1.02
N ARG A 116 1.74 -0.83 1.50
CA ARG A 116 0.78 -1.40 2.44
C ARG A 116 0.02 -2.58 1.86
N MET A 117 -0.37 -2.52 0.59
CA MET A 117 -1.11 -3.58 -0.10
C MET A 117 -0.24 -4.78 -0.51
N THR A 118 1.08 -4.62 -0.57
CA THR A 118 2.04 -5.67 -0.98
C THR A 118 2.87 -6.17 0.19
N THR A 119 3.91 -5.45 0.55
CA THR A 119 4.90 -5.87 1.55
C THR A 119 4.30 -5.98 2.95
N ASP A 120 3.54 -4.97 3.41
CA ASP A 120 2.99 -4.97 4.77
C ASP A 120 1.98 -6.10 4.96
N ILE A 121 1.10 -6.34 4.00
CA ILE A 121 0.17 -7.49 4.07
C ILE A 121 0.94 -8.81 4.08
N THR A 122 2.02 -8.93 3.32
CA THR A 122 2.84 -10.16 3.31
C THR A 122 3.48 -10.40 4.66
N ASN A 123 4.01 -9.37 5.33
CA ASN A 123 4.57 -9.47 6.68
C ASN A 123 3.50 -9.92 7.69
N VAL A 124 2.32 -9.31 7.65
CA VAL A 124 1.19 -9.65 8.53
C VAL A 124 0.68 -11.06 8.24
N GLN A 125 0.61 -11.49 6.98
CA GLN A 125 0.25 -12.85 6.58
C GLN A 125 1.21 -13.88 7.17
N MET A 126 2.53 -13.64 7.05
CA MET A 126 3.55 -14.55 7.56
C MET A 126 3.50 -14.65 9.08
N ALA A 127 3.40 -13.53 9.77
CA ALA A 127 3.26 -13.51 11.23
C ALA A 127 1.99 -14.23 11.67
N TYR A 128 0.85 -14.04 10.99
CA TYR A 128 -0.39 -14.74 11.28
C TYR A 128 -0.26 -16.25 11.09
N MET A 129 0.26 -16.69 9.95
CA MET A 129 0.45 -18.11 9.64
C MET A 129 1.41 -18.79 10.63
N MET A 130 2.53 -18.12 10.97
CA MET A 130 3.48 -18.62 11.96
C MET A 130 2.87 -18.67 13.37
N SER A 131 2.09 -17.65 13.75
CA SER A 131 1.45 -17.61 15.05
C SER A 131 0.46 -18.77 15.25
N ILE A 132 -0.44 -19.06 14.31
CA ILE A 132 -1.42 -20.15 14.45
C ILE A 132 -0.78 -21.53 14.42
N ARG A 133 0.43 -21.70 13.91
CA ARG A 133 1.15 -22.96 13.83
C ARG A 133 2.22 -23.10 14.91
N LEU A 134 3.21 -22.22 14.93
CA LEU A 134 4.37 -22.36 15.80
C LEU A 134 4.12 -21.90 17.24
N LEU A 135 3.31 -20.83 17.43
CA LEU A 135 2.96 -20.37 18.77
C LEU A 135 2.04 -21.36 19.49
N ALA A 136 1.25 -22.17 18.75
CA ALA A 136 0.51 -23.29 19.33
C ALA A 136 1.43 -24.48 19.64
N ARG A 137 2.36 -24.81 18.71
CA ARG A 137 3.26 -25.98 18.83
C ARG A 137 4.21 -25.87 20.02
N ALA A 138 4.92 -24.73 20.13
CA ALA A 138 6.05 -24.62 21.06
C ALA A 138 5.65 -24.74 22.54
N PRO A 139 4.63 -24.04 23.08
CA PRO A 139 4.23 -24.21 24.47
C PRO A 139 3.76 -25.63 24.79
N ILE A 140 3.01 -26.25 23.85
CA ILE A 140 2.49 -27.61 24.05
C ILE A 140 3.64 -28.61 24.05
N MET A 141 4.62 -28.47 23.14
CA MET A 141 5.81 -29.31 23.12
C MET A 141 6.60 -29.20 24.42
N ILE A 142 6.83 -27.99 24.94
CA ILE A 142 7.51 -27.76 26.23
C ILE A 142 6.77 -28.45 27.39
N VAL A 143 5.47 -28.22 27.48
CA VAL A 143 4.66 -28.76 28.58
C VAL A 143 4.59 -30.29 28.51
N LEU A 144 4.29 -30.85 27.34
CA LEU A 144 4.16 -32.32 27.22
C LEU A 144 5.51 -33.02 27.38
N SER A 145 6.61 -32.51 26.78
CA SER A 145 7.93 -33.09 26.99
C SER A 145 8.38 -33.01 28.44
N TRP A 146 8.04 -31.95 29.18
CA TRP A 146 8.29 -31.83 30.60
C TRP A 146 7.46 -32.83 31.40
N ILE A 147 6.16 -33.00 31.11
CA ILE A 147 5.29 -34.01 31.77
C ILE A 147 5.83 -35.42 31.53
N MET A 148 6.24 -35.75 30.28
CA MET A 148 6.81 -37.05 29.99
C MET A 148 8.13 -37.31 30.77
N THR A 149 8.98 -36.28 30.87
CA THR A 149 10.18 -36.36 31.70
C THR A 149 9.84 -36.58 33.19
N LEU A 150 8.79 -35.91 33.67
CA LEU A 150 8.31 -36.07 35.06
C LEU A 150 7.82 -37.48 35.35
N LEU A 151 7.18 -38.15 34.38
CA LEU A 151 6.73 -39.54 34.50
C LEU A 151 7.89 -40.53 34.52
N LEU A 152 8.99 -40.24 33.80
CA LEU A 152 10.18 -41.08 33.77
C LEU A 152 11.08 -40.83 34.97
N ASN A 153 11.42 -39.60 35.28
CA ASN A 153 12.30 -39.27 36.41
C ASN A 153 12.02 -37.86 36.99
N LYS A 154 11.54 -37.82 38.23
CA LYS A 154 11.18 -36.59 38.96
C LYS A 154 12.37 -35.64 39.19
N LYS A 155 13.59 -36.20 39.42
CA LYS A 155 14.79 -35.38 39.68
C LYS A 155 15.24 -34.63 38.43
N ILE A 156 15.20 -35.30 37.27
CA ILE A 156 15.55 -34.67 35.98
C ILE A 156 14.45 -33.67 35.57
N ALA A 157 13.17 -33.95 35.78
CA ALA A 157 12.10 -33.02 35.52
C ALA A 157 12.22 -31.71 36.33
N LEU A 158 12.72 -31.78 37.56
CA LEU A 158 13.01 -30.61 38.40
C LEU A 158 14.14 -29.75 37.80
N LEU A 159 15.13 -30.38 37.17
CA LEU A 159 16.21 -29.68 36.47
C LEU A 159 15.65 -28.82 35.30
N PHE A 160 14.70 -29.34 34.52
CA PHE A 160 14.05 -28.59 33.46
C PHE A 160 13.23 -27.41 33.96
N LEU A 161 12.63 -27.53 35.16
CA LEU A 161 11.88 -26.42 35.78
C LEU A 161 12.79 -25.21 36.07
N ILE A 162 14.11 -25.42 36.21
CA ILE A 162 15.10 -24.37 36.39
C ILE A 162 15.63 -23.89 35.01
N ILE A 163 15.95 -24.82 34.13
CA ILE A 163 16.59 -24.52 32.84
C ILE A 163 15.64 -23.77 31.88
N ILE A 164 14.35 -24.16 31.84
CA ILE A 164 13.38 -23.55 30.93
C ILE A 164 13.21 -22.04 31.21
N PRO A 165 12.93 -21.60 32.46
CA PRO A 165 12.83 -20.16 32.73
C PRO A 165 14.14 -19.40 32.57
N LEU A 166 15.29 -20.03 32.94
CA LEU A 166 16.59 -19.42 32.79
C LEU A 166 16.92 -19.14 31.29
N LEU A 167 16.78 -20.17 30.46
CA LEU A 167 17.04 -20.03 29.02
C LEU A 167 16.01 -19.11 28.38
N GLY A 168 14.72 -19.32 28.62
CA GLY A 168 13.65 -18.48 28.07
C GLY A 168 13.82 -17.01 28.46
N GLY A 169 14.14 -16.75 29.75
CA GLY A 169 14.42 -15.39 30.23
C GLY A 169 15.63 -14.76 29.54
N THR A 170 16.71 -15.53 29.35
CA THR A 170 17.91 -15.04 28.65
C THR A 170 17.62 -14.73 27.18
N LEU A 171 16.89 -15.60 26.47
CA LEU A 171 16.51 -15.38 25.07
C LEU A 171 15.60 -14.13 24.92
N ILE A 172 14.63 -13.96 25.82
CA ILE A 172 13.76 -12.76 25.86
C ILE A 172 14.60 -11.50 26.14
N PHE A 173 15.57 -11.59 27.06
CA PHE A 173 16.46 -10.46 27.36
C PHE A 173 17.30 -10.06 26.15
N ILE A 174 17.90 -11.02 25.43
CA ILE A 174 18.65 -10.78 24.19
C ILE A 174 17.73 -10.11 23.14
N ALA A 175 16.52 -10.66 22.94
CA ALA A 175 15.57 -10.12 21.98
C ALA A 175 15.17 -8.68 22.32
N LYS A 176 14.82 -8.38 23.59
CA LYS A 176 14.50 -7.03 24.04
C LYS A 176 15.65 -6.05 23.89
N LYS A 177 16.90 -6.50 24.11
CA LYS A 177 18.09 -5.64 23.95
C LYS A 177 18.45 -5.40 22.48
N ALA A 178 18.20 -6.35 21.59
CA ALA A 178 18.43 -6.21 20.16
C ALA A 178 17.38 -5.32 19.47
N HIS A 179 16.13 -5.36 19.90
CA HIS A 179 14.99 -4.69 19.30
C HIS A 179 15.22 -3.18 19.00
N PRO A 180 15.65 -2.31 19.94
CA PRO A 180 15.83 -0.89 19.66
C PRO A 180 16.95 -0.61 18.65
N HIS A 181 17.92 -1.53 18.50
CA HIS A 181 18.95 -1.41 17.49
C HIS A 181 18.42 -1.78 16.10
N PHE A 182 17.54 -2.78 15.99
CA PHE A 182 16.89 -3.11 14.72
C PHE A 182 15.95 -2.01 14.24
N ILE A 183 15.20 -1.34 15.13
CA ILE A 183 14.40 -0.17 14.73
C ILE A 183 15.28 0.86 14.04
N LYS A 184 16.40 1.24 14.65
CA LYS A 184 17.34 2.20 14.04
C LYS A 184 17.91 1.72 12.70
N VAL A 185 18.15 0.42 12.56
CA VAL A 185 18.59 -0.15 11.29
C VAL A 185 17.52 0.04 10.21
N PHE A 186 16.24 -0.21 10.52
CA PHE A 186 15.14 -0.04 9.56
C PHE A 186 14.95 1.43 9.17
N ASP A 187 15.03 2.37 10.11
CA ASP A 187 14.97 3.80 9.83
C ASP A 187 16.08 4.23 8.85
N GLU A 188 17.30 3.75 9.04
CA GLU A 188 18.43 4.03 8.13
C GLU A 188 18.34 3.28 6.79
N TYR A 189 17.70 2.12 6.76
CA TYR A 189 17.37 1.44 5.49
C TYR A 189 16.40 2.25 4.63
N ASP A 190 15.45 2.95 5.24
CA ASP A 190 14.54 3.85 4.53
C ASP A 190 15.32 5.02 3.90
N ILE A 191 16.30 5.58 4.61
CA ILE A 191 17.19 6.62 4.08
C ILE A 191 18.03 6.06 2.91
N LEU A 192 18.58 4.85 3.05
CA LEU A 192 19.32 4.18 1.98
C LEU A 192 18.45 3.96 0.74
N ASN A 193 17.24 3.44 0.91
CA ASN A 193 16.30 3.19 -0.17
C ASN A 193 15.90 4.50 -0.88
N ASN A 194 15.62 5.56 -0.14
CA ASN A 194 15.32 6.87 -0.70
C ASN A 194 16.49 7.41 -1.52
N SER A 195 17.74 7.29 -1.02
CA SER A 195 18.94 7.71 -1.75
C SER A 195 19.14 6.93 -3.04
N VAL A 196 18.90 5.61 -3.03
CA VAL A 196 18.96 4.77 -4.24
C VAL A 196 17.87 5.17 -5.24
N GLN A 197 16.64 5.36 -4.78
CA GLN A 197 15.52 5.76 -5.63
C GLN A 197 15.75 7.14 -6.25
N GLU A 198 16.25 8.10 -5.46
CA GLU A 198 16.63 9.44 -5.94
C GLU A 198 17.68 9.32 -7.07
N ASN A 199 18.76 8.57 -6.82
CA ASN A 199 19.85 8.40 -7.78
C ASN A 199 19.38 7.71 -9.08
N VAL A 200 18.58 6.65 -8.98
CA VAL A 200 18.03 5.95 -10.16
C VAL A 200 17.12 6.88 -10.96
N ASN A 201 16.25 7.65 -10.30
CA ASN A 201 15.36 8.60 -10.97
C ASN A 201 16.12 9.76 -11.61
N ALA A 202 17.17 10.24 -10.93
CA ALA A 202 18.01 11.34 -11.39
C ALA A 202 19.26 10.89 -12.19
N SER A 203 19.38 9.61 -12.58
CA SER A 203 20.57 9.05 -13.19
C SER A 203 21.04 9.81 -14.44
N ARG A 204 20.11 10.35 -15.24
CA ARG A 204 20.42 11.20 -16.39
C ARG A 204 21.06 12.52 -15.98
N VAL A 205 20.61 13.11 -14.87
CA VAL A 205 21.19 14.34 -14.31
C VAL A 205 22.60 14.08 -13.78
N VAL A 206 22.76 12.99 -13.00
CA VAL A 206 24.08 12.57 -12.47
C VAL A 206 25.08 12.42 -13.62
N LYS A 207 24.67 11.74 -14.71
CA LYS A 207 25.50 11.57 -15.92
C LYS A 207 25.77 12.87 -16.66
N ALA A 208 24.76 13.73 -16.82
CA ALA A 208 24.91 15.00 -17.54
C ALA A 208 25.87 15.97 -16.81
N PHE A 209 25.92 15.92 -15.48
CA PHE A 209 26.79 16.77 -14.67
C PHE A 209 28.08 16.08 -14.22
N VAL A 210 28.35 14.81 -14.66
CA VAL A 210 29.54 14.03 -14.30
C VAL A 210 29.75 13.97 -12.77
N ARG A 211 28.69 13.59 -12.04
CA ARG A 211 28.69 13.55 -10.57
C ARG A 211 28.60 12.15 -9.98
N GLU A 212 29.03 11.14 -10.74
CA GLU A 212 29.00 9.74 -10.30
C GLU A 212 29.80 9.51 -9.04
N ASP A 213 31.01 10.06 -8.95
CA ASP A 213 31.90 9.87 -7.79
C ASP A 213 31.29 10.48 -6.52
N HIS A 214 30.62 11.62 -6.63
CA HIS A 214 29.92 12.24 -5.51
C HIS A 214 28.77 11.36 -5.00
N GLU A 215 27.97 10.80 -5.89
CA GLU A 215 26.86 9.90 -5.53
C GLU A 215 27.37 8.58 -4.96
N ILE A 216 28.47 8.04 -5.47
CA ILE A 216 29.14 6.84 -4.93
C ILE A 216 29.62 7.10 -3.49
N GLU A 217 30.24 8.23 -3.23
CA GLU A 217 30.70 8.61 -1.89
C GLU A 217 29.54 8.80 -0.91
N LYS A 218 28.47 9.49 -1.32
CA LYS A 218 27.22 9.67 -0.56
C LYS A 218 26.62 8.31 -0.19
N PHE A 219 26.45 7.43 -1.18
CA PHE A 219 25.92 6.07 -0.96
C PHE A 219 26.83 5.26 -0.04
N HIS A 220 28.14 5.31 -0.23
CA HIS A 220 29.10 4.60 0.61
C HIS A 220 29.02 5.05 2.08
N GLY A 221 28.83 6.34 2.34
CA GLY A 221 28.62 6.89 3.68
C GLY A 221 27.39 6.30 4.37
N ILE A 222 26.24 6.35 3.69
CA ILE A 222 24.97 5.80 4.19
C ILE A 222 25.09 4.27 4.41
N SER A 223 25.59 3.55 3.42
CA SER A 223 25.78 2.09 3.49
C SER A 223 26.69 1.67 4.63
N LYS A 224 27.80 2.40 4.86
CA LYS A 224 28.71 2.16 5.98
C LYS A 224 28.04 2.39 7.33
N TYR A 225 27.17 3.39 7.42
CA TYR A 225 26.43 3.67 8.65
C TYR A 225 25.40 2.56 8.94
N VAL A 226 24.62 2.13 7.94
CA VAL A 226 23.74 0.96 8.03
C VAL A 226 24.51 -0.29 8.47
N TYR A 227 25.67 -0.57 7.84
CA TYR A 227 26.54 -1.68 8.23
C TYR A 227 26.93 -1.60 9.72
N THR A 228 27.28 -0.42 10.20
CA THR A 228 27.70 -0.23 11.60
C THR A 228 26.55 -0.50 12.58
N LEU A 229 25.35 -0.03 12.27
CA LEU A 229 24.15 -0.28 13.08
C LEU A 229 23.74 -1.74 13.05
N PHE A 230 23.72 -2.34 11.86
CA PHE A 230 23.39 -3.75 11.67
C PHE A 230 24.35 -4.65 12.44
N THR A 231 25.66 -4.38 12.34
CA THR A 231 26.70 -5.12 13.07
C THR A 231 26.51 -5.03 14.58
N LYS A 232 26.08 -3.88 15.11
CA LYS A 232 25.75 -3.73 16.55
C LYS A 232 24.57 -4.58 16.97
N ALA A 233 23.49 -4.58 16.16
CA ALA A 233 22.32 -5.40 16.42
C ALA A 233 22.65 -6.90 16.36
N GLU A 234 23.32 -7.34 15.30
CA GLU A 234 23.72 -8.73 15.09
C GLU A 234 24.67 -9.26 16.15
N LYS A 235 25.62 -8.44 16.65
CA LYS A 235 26.48 -8.83 17.78
C LYS A 235 25.71 -9.21 19.03
N ILE A 236 24.54 -8.58 19.28
CA ILE A 236 23.67 -8.92 20.41
C ILE A 236 22.95 -10.23 20.14
N VAL A 237 22.40 -10.40 18.93
CA VAL A 237 21.70 -11.62 18.51
C VAL A 237 22.65 -12.83 18.44
N ALA A 238 23.90 -12.62 18.04
CA ALA A 238 24.91 -13.65 17.94
C ALA A 238 25.16 -14.40 19.27
N TRP A 239 24.86 -13.78 20.43
CA TRP A 239 24.91 -14.45 21.72
C TRP A 239 23.85 -15.56 21.89
N ASN A 240 22.82 -15.56 21.05
CA ASN A 240 21.74 -16.52 21.12
C ASN A 240 22.25 -17.98 20.98
N SER A 241 23.08 -18.24 19.96
CA SER A 241 23.62 -19.58 19.69
C SER A 241 24.57 -20.08 20.78
N PRO A 242 25.61 -19.33 21.22
CA PRO A 242 26.49 -19.76 22.29
C PRO A 242 25.79 -20.02 23.63
N VAL A 243 24.87 -19.13 24.03
CA VAL A 243 24.08 -19.29 25.27
C VAL A 243 23.24 -20.56 25.20
N MET A 244 22.60 -20.79 24.08
CA MET A 244 21.78 -21.97 23.87
C MET A 244 22.62 -23.25 23.88
N GLN A 245 23.73 -23.29 23.15
CA GLN A 245 24.65 -24.44 23.14
C GLN A 245 25.21 -24.72 24.53
N PHE A 246 25.65 -23.69 25.23
CA PHE A 246 26.14 -23.83 26.61
C PHE A 246 25.07 -24.43 27.52
N THR A 247 23.84 -23.93 27.43
CA THR A 247 22.72 -24.44 28.23
C THR A 247 22.39 -25.89 27.89
N ILE A 248 22.37 -26.26 26.59
CA ILE A 248 22.10 -27.62 26.12
C ILE A 248 23.17 -28.59 26.66
N TYR A 249 24.47 -28.26 26.47
CA TYR A 249 25.53 -29.13 26.92
C TYR A 249 25.60 -29.25 28.47
N THR A 250 25.35 -28.13 29.16
CA THR A 250 25.28 -28.16 30.65
C THR A 250 24.10 -29.01 31.12
N ALA A 251 22.92 -28.84 30.51
CA ALA A 251 21.75 -29.67 30.80
C ALA A 251 22.05 -31.16 30.52
N MET A 252 22.68 -31.47 29.40
CA MET A 252 23.05 -32.85 29.03
C MET A 252 24.01 -33.46 30.01
N LEU A 253 25.08 -32.73 30.40
CA LEU A 253 26.05 -33.21 31.41
C LEU A 253 25.34 -33.48 32.76
N LEU A 254 24.49 -32.58 33.22
CA LEU A 254 23.73 -32.77 34.46
C LEU A 254 22.75 -33.94 34.37
N MET A 255 22.06 -34.11 33.25
CA MET A 255 21.17 -35.24 32.99
C MET A 255 21.92 -36.57 33.01
N VAL A 256 23.09 -36.63 32.33
CA VAL A 256 23.93 -37.83 32.31
C VAL A 256 24.46 -38.14 33.69
N ALA A 257 24.89 -37.14 34.48
CA ALA A 257 25.38 -37.34 35.84
C ALA A 257 24.25 -37.83 36.78
N ILE A 258 23.07 -37.21 36.75
CA ILE A 258 21.93 -37.60 37.56
C ILE A 258 21.37 -38.95 37.09
N GLY A 259 21.09 -39.10 35.80
CA GLY A 259 20.51 -40.30 35.21
C GLY A 259 21.44 -41.52 35.30
N GLY A 260 22.73 -41.31 35.04
CA GLY A 260 23.72 -42.38 35.22
C GLY A 260 23.78 -42.89 36.64
N ARG A 261 23.68 -41.99 37.65
CA ARG A 261 23.57 -42.39 39.05
C ARG A 261 22.27 -43.18 39.29
N GLU A 262 21.12 -42.71 38.80
CA GLU A 262 19.84 -43.40 38.95
C GLU A 262 19.87 -44.79 38.27
N ILE A 263 20.55 -44.94 37.12
CA ILE A 263 20.71 -46.22 36.44
C ILE A 263 21.54 -47.20 37.29
N VAL A 264 22.67 -46.75 37.84
CA VAL A 264 23.54 -47.59 38.70
C VAL A 264 22.79 -48.05 39.94
N PHE A 265 21.90 -47.23 40.50
CA PHE A 265 21.07 -47.61 41.65
C PHE A 265 19.77 -48.37 41.29
N GLY A 266 19.55 -48.67 40.00
CA GLY A 266 18.36 -49.41 39.54
C GLY A 266 17.05 -48.62 39.58
N ALA A 267 17.12 -47.29 39.70
CA ALA A 267 15.97 -46.41 39.75
C ALA A 267 15.55 -45.84 38.39
N MET A 268 16.33 -46.08 37.33
CA MET A 268 16.07 -45.66 35.96
C MET A 268 16.67 -46.66 34.98
N GLU A 269 16.03 -46.89 33.83
CA GLU A 269 16.53 -47.74 32.74
C GLU A 269 17.29 -46.93 31.68
N ILE A 270 18.07 -47.61 30.82
CA ILE A 270 18.92 -46.96 29.78
C ILE A 270 18.02 -46.30 28.73
N GLY A 271 16.95 -46.97 28.31
CA GLY A 271 16.01 -46.43 27.35
C GLY A 271 15.24 -45.21 27.87
N GLU A 272 14.91 -45.22 29.17
CA GLU A 272 14.30 -44.02 29.83
C GLU A 272 15.26 -42.82 29.74
N MET A 273 16.55 -43.03 30.02
CA MET A 273 17.59 -42.00 29.93
C MET A 273 17.69 -41.45 28.52
N THR A 274 17.69 -42.32 27.49
CA THR A 274 17.70 -41.92 26.08
C THR A 274 16.48 -41.03 25.74
N SER A 275 15.31 -41.41 26.24
CA SER A 275 14.06 -40.61 26.03
C SER A 275 14.13 -39.24 26.64
N VAL A 276 14.65 -39.12 27.86
CA VAL A 276 14.84 -37.86 28.57
C VAL A 276 15.76 -36.92 27.79
N ILE A 277 16.84 -37.44 27.19
CA ILE A 277 17.73 -36.66 26.31
C ILE A 277 16.97 -36.12 25.10
N VAL A 278 16.13 -36.95 24.47
CA VAL A 278 15.31 -36.50 23.32
C VAL A 278 14.31 -35.41 23.75
N TYR A 279 13.66 -35.57 24.92
CA TYR A 279 12.76 -34.54 25.45
C TYR A 279 13.49 -33.21 25.72
N ALA A 280 14.74 -33.27 26.19
CA ALA A 280 15.57 -32.09 26.37
C ALA A 280 15.77 -31.33 25.05
N PHE A 281 16.13 -32.05 23.98
CA PHE A 281 16.25 -31.42 22.65
C PHE A 281 14.92 -30.85 22.15
N GLN A 282 13.81 -31.55 22.35
CA GLN A 282 12.46 -31.05 21.96
C GLN A 282 12.12 -29.74 22.68
N ILE A 283 12.37 -29.67 24.00
CA ILE A 283 12.14 -28.44 24.80
C ILE A 283 13.02 -27.29 24.29
N MET A 284 14.30 -27.54 24.04
CA MET A 284 15.23 -26.52 23.54
C MET A 284 14.82 -25.99 22.16
N MET A 285 14.46 -26.88 21.22
CA MET A 285 13.97 -26.49 19.91
C MET A 285 12.66 -25.71 19.99
N ALA A 286 11.76 -26.08 20.91
CA ALA A 286 10.52 -25.34 21.13
C ALA A 286 10.78 -23.93 21.67
N LEU A 287 11.74 -23.73 22.57
CA LEU A 287 12.16 -22.39 23.03
C LEU A 287 12.72 -21.53 21.90
N MET A 288 13.50 -22.11 20.98
CA MET A 288 13.94 -21.39 19.77
C MET A 288 12.76 -20.96 18.91
N MET A 289 11.77 -21.84 18.70
CA MET A 289 10.57 -21.48 17.93
C MET A 289 9.83 -20.31 18.53
N VAL A 290 9.68 -20.23 19.86
CA VAL A 290 9.06 -19.09 20.54
C VAL A 290 9.80 -17.79 20.22
N THR A 291 11.13 -17.82 20.31
CA THR A 291 11.96 -16.63 20.00
C THR A 291 11.79 -16.20 18.55
N PHE A 292 11.82 -17.15 17.60
CA PHE A 292 11.61 -16.85 16.19
C PHE A 292 10.25 -16.21 15.90
N VAL A 293 9.17 -16.78 16.47
CA VAL A 293 7.81 -16.23 16.31
C VAL A 293 7.71 -14.85 16.92
N PHE A 294 8.36 -14.61 18.06
CA PHE A 294 8.37 -13.29 18.70
C PHE A 294 9.01 -12.22 17.77
N VAL A 295 10.14 -12.53 17.12
CA VAL A 295 10.76 -11.63 16.14
C VAL A 295 9.84 -11.38 14.95
N MET A 296 9.17 -12.41 14.42
CA MET A 296 8.22 -12.26 13.32
C MET A 296 7.03 -11.38 13.67
N ILE A 297 6.50 -11.51 14.89
CA ILE A 297 5.42 -10.66 15.38
C ILE A 297 5.88 -9.20 15.49
N MET A 298 7.10 -8.95 15.97
CA MET A 298 7.65 -7.58 16.06
C MET A 298 7.79 -6.91 14.68
N ILE A 299 8.29 -7.65 13.68
CA ILE A 299 8.37 -7.13 12.30
C ILE A 299 6.97 -6.82 11.76
N ALA A 300 5.99 -7.67 12.03
CA ALA A 300 4.62 -7.48 11.59
C ALA A 300 3.87 -6.38 12.35
N GLU A 301 4.34 -5.95 13.54
CA GLU A 301 3.69 -4.91 14.33
C GLU A 301 3.69 -3.57 13.60
N ALA A 302 4.84 -3.13 13.07
CA ALA A 302 4.94 -1.92 12.28
C ALA A 302 4.05 -1.97 11.01
N SER A 303 4.05 -3.12 10.31
CA SER A 303 3.17 -3.33 9.16
C SER A 303 1.68 -3.33 9.53
N THR A 304 1.34 -3.88 10.71
CA THR A 304 -0.01 -3.89 11.28
C THR A 304 -0.51 -2.48 11.55
N ASP A 305 0.34 -1.62 12.12
CA ASP A 305 -0.01 -0.24 12.44
C ASP A 305 -0.26 0.58 11.17
N ARG A 306 0.60 0.47 10.15
CA ARG A 306 0.41 1.13 8.85
C ARG A 306 -0.87 0.67 8.13
N ILE A 307 -1.20 -0.61 8.17
CA ILE A 307 -2.46 -1.14 7.61
C ILE A 307 -3.66 -0.61 8.39
N THR A 308 -3.56 -0.62 9.73
CA THR A 308 -4.64 -0.16 10.61
C THR A 308 -4.92 1.33 10.41
N GLU A 309 -3.89 2.15 10.20
CA GLU A 309 -4.01 3.57 9.89
C GLU A 309 -4.90 3.79 8.65
N VAL A 310 -4.66 3.06 7.56
CA VAL A 310 -5.46 3.16 6.33
C VAL A 310 -6.90 2.69 6.54
N LEU A 311 -7.10 1.56 7.23
CA LEU A 311 -8.43 1.02 7.47
C LEU A 311 -9.26 1.85 8.48
N ALA A 312 -8.60 2.56 9.38
CA ALA A 312 -9.23 3.44 10.37
C ALA A 312 -9.51 4.84 9.82
N GLU A 313 -8.87 5.22 8.69
CA GLU A 313 -9.06 6.53 8.09
C GLU A 313 -10.51 6.74 7.67
N VAL A 314 -11.05 7.89 8.02
CA VAL A 314 -12.43 8.25 7.63
C VAL A 314 -12.36 9.16 6.41
N PRO A 315 -13.04 8.83 5.31
CA PRO A 315 -13.14 9.75 4.18
C PRO A 315 -13.74 11.08 4.64
N GLU A 316 -13.03 12.17 4.35
CA GLU A 316 -13.45 13.50 4.81
C GLU A 316 -14.71 13.97 4.09
N MET A 317 -14.85 13.56 2.82
CA MET A 317 -16.04 13.86 2.02
C MET A 317 -16.99 12.68 2.04
N GLN A 318 -18.21 12.94 2.50
CA GLN A 318 -19.29 11.96 2.50
C GLN A 318 -20.56 12.62 1.96
N ASP A 319 -21.36 11.84 1.28
CA ASP A 319 -22.67 12.30 0.81
C ASP A 319 -23.62 12.52 1.99
N LYS A 320 -24.43 13.56 1.90
CA LYS A 320 -25.56 13.75 2.82
C LYS A 320 -26.61 12.67 2.61
N LYS A 321 -27.37 12.30 3.65
CA LYS A 321 -28.42 11.26 3.57
C LYS A 321 -29.48 11.52 2.48
N ASN A 322 -29.73 12.80 2.16
CA ASN A 322 -30.68 13.24 1.13
C ASN A 322 -29.94 14.03 0.05
N ALA A 323 -28.78 13.57 -0.39
CA ALA A 323 -28.00 14.25 -1.41
C ALA A 323 -28.77 14.33 -2.73
N ILE A 324 -28.66 15.46 -3.40
CA ILE A 324 -29.32 15.73 -4.68
C ILE A 324 -28.58 15.01 -5.79
N THR A 325 -29.31 14.35 -6.68
CA THR A 325 -28.74 13.52 -7.76
C THR A 325 -28.85 14.17 -9.15
N GLU A 326 -29.45 15.33 -9.26
CA GLU A 326 -29.62 16.03 -10.54
C GLU A 326 -29.01 17.44 -10.46
N VAL A 327 -28.10 17.74 -11.39
CA VAL A 327 -27.53 19.08 -11.59
C VAL A 327 -28.39 19.81 -12.62
N ALA A 328 -28.92 20.96 -12.27
CA ALA A 328 -29.89 21.69 -13.11
C ALA A 328 -29.24 22.17 -14.43
N ASP A 329 -28.12 22.89 -14.34
CA ASP A 329 -27.42 23.48 -15.47
C ASP A 329 -25.93 23.64 -15.19
N GLY A 330 -25.19 24.33 -16.08
CA GLY A 330 -23.74 24.57 -15.96
C GLY A 330 -23.39 25.91 -15.30
N GLU A 331 -24.31 26.56 -14.56
CA GLU A 331 -23.99 27.78 -13.80
C GLU A 331 -23.04 27.46 -12.65
N ILE A 332 -22.05 28.34 -12.46
CA ILE A 332 -21.05 28.19 -11.37
C ILE A 332 -20.96 29.50 -10.61
N ARG A 333 -21.01 29.43 -9.27
CA ARG A 333 -20.88 30.59 -8.41
C ARG A 333 -19.97 30.32 -7.23
N PHE A 334 -18.98 31.18 -7.02
CA PHE A 334 -18.15 31.22 -5.82
C PHE A 334 -18.57 32.42 -4.97
N GLU A 335 -18.86 32.18 -3.70
CA GLU A 335 -19.31 33.20 -2.77
C GLU A 335 -18.38 33.22 -1.55
N HIS A 336 -17.54 34.26 -1.44
CA HIS A 336 -16.57 34.48 -0.35
C HIS A 336 -15.69 33.25 -0.03
N VAL A 337 -15.13 32.63 -1.07
CA VAL A 337 -14.41 31.35 -0.94
C VAL A 337 -12.97 31.57 -0.51
N ASP A 338 -12.64 31.01 0.67
CA ASP A 338 -11.28 30.77 1.13
C ASP A 338 -10.96 29.27 1.05
N PHE A 339 -9.76 28.93 0.64
CA PHE A 339 -9.30 27.53 0.60
C PHE A 339 -7.85 27.37 1.01
N SER A 340 -7.59 26.34 1.82
CA SER A 340 -6.27 25.88 2.21
C SER A 340 -6.19 24.36 2.18
N TYR A 341 -5.14 23.78 1.55
CA TYR A 341 -4.88 22.34 1.57
C TYR A 341 -4.58 21.80 2.98
N ALA A 342 -4.03 22.65 3.85
CA ALA A 342 -3.77 22.29 5.24
C ALA A 342 -5.00 22.41 6.17
N GLY A 343 -6.13 22.90 5.64
CA GLY A 343 -7.35 23.10 6.41
C GLY A 343 -7.35 24.42 7.21
N GLU A 344 -8.17 24.51 8.27
CA GLU A 344 -8.28 25.70 9.10
C GLU A 344 -6.93 26.07 9.77
N GLY A 345 -6.53 27.34 9.60
CA GLY A 345 -5.26 27.86 10.13
C GLY A 345 -4.03 27.66 9.23
N GLY A 346 -4.17 26.98 8.09
CA GLY A 346 -3.12 26.87 7.08
C GLY A 346 -3.01 28.09 6.18
N ASN A 347 -1.92 28.18 5.39
CA ASN A 347 -1.77 29.20 4.37
C ASN A 347 -2.88 29.09 3.32
N LEU A 348 -3.59 30.17 3.08
CA LEU A 348 -4.67 30.21 2.10
C LEU A 348 -4.12 30.19 0.68
N SER A 349 -4.55 29.19 -0.09
CA SER A 349 -4.31 29.09 -1.54
C SER A 349 -5.31 29.94 -2.35
N LEU A 350 -6.55 30.11 -1.86
CA LEU A 350 -7.52 31.02 -2.40
C LEU A 350 -8.03 31.94 -1.28
N LYS A 351 -8.27 33.22 -1.61
CA LYS A 351 -8.57 34.29 -0.64
C LYS A 351 -9.73 35.12 -1.13
N ASP A 352 -10.88 35.01 -0.44
CA ASP A 352 -12.12 35.76 -0.70
C ASP A 352 -12.54 35.78 -2.18
N VAL A 353 -12.55 34.61 -2.79
CA VAL A 353 -12.91 34.47 -4.21
C VAL A 353 -14.41 34.63 -4.38
N ASN A 354 -14.79 35.61 -5.22
CA ASN A 354 -16.16 35.90 -5.64
C ASN A 354 -16.22 35.84 -7.16
N LEU A 355 -17.03 34.90 -7.73
CA LEU A 355 -17.07 34.66 -9.18
C LEU A 355 -18.44 34.14 -9.57
N HIS A 356 -18.95 34.61 -10.73
CA HIS A 356 -20.17 34.11 -11.32
C HIS A 356 -19.95 33.79 -12.81
N ILE A 357 -20.20 32.53 -13.16
CA ILE A 357 -20.10 31.99 -14.54
C ILE A 357 -21.50 31.50 -14.93
N LYS A 358 -22.04 32.03 -16.02
CA LYS A 358 -23.34 31.59 -16.54
C LYS A 358 -23.23 30.28 -17.31
N SER A 359 -24.28 29.48 -17.30
CA SER A 359 -24.35 28.24 -18.08
C SER A 359 -24.06 28.49 -19.56
N GLY A 360 -23.28 27.62 -20.19
CA GLY A 360 -22.88 27.68 -21.60
C GLY A 360 -21.69 28.58 -21.90
N GLN A 361 -21.22 29.43 -20.98
CA GLN A 361 -20.10 30.33 -21.22
C GLN A 361 -18.78 29.57 -21.39
N THR A 362 -17.89 30.16 -22.17
CA THR A 362 -16.47 29.75 -22.26
C THR A 362 -15.63 30.71 -21.44
N ILE A 363 -14.94 30.20 -20.43
CA ILE A 363 -14.14 30.96 -19.47
C ILE A 363 -12.67 30.64 -19.68
N GLY A 364 -11.84 31.67 -19.86
CA GLY A 364 -10.39 31.57 -19.79
C GLY A 364 -9.89 31.86 -18.37
N ILE A 365 -8.91 31.10 -17.89
CA ILE A 365 -8.22 31.43 -16.64
C ILE A 365 -6.74 31.57 -16.91
N ILE A 366 -6.17 32.73 -16.54
CA ILE A 366 -4.76 33.03 -16.71
C ILE A 366 -4.15 33.57 -15.40
N GLY A 367 -2.86 33.47 -15.27
CA GLY A 367 -2.08 33.94 -14.13
C GLY A 367 -0.73 33.26 -14.03
N GLY A 368 0.14 33.76 -13.18
CA GLY A 368 1.49 33.21 -12.97
C GLY A 368 1.51 31.78 -12.46
N THR A 369 2.68 31.15 -12.48
CA THR A 369 2.88 29.85 -11.85
C THR A 369 2.67 29.99 -10.32
N GLY A 370 1.87 29.10 -9.73
CA GLY A 370 1.54 29.19 -8.29
C GLY A 370 0.36 30.12 -7.94
N SER A 371 -0.29 30.77 -8.91
CA SER A 371 -1.45 31.64 -8.66
C SER A 371 -2.74 30.92 -8.26
N SER A 372 -2.72 29.59 -8.07
CA SER A 372 -3.83 28.74 -7.63
C SER A 372 -4.96 28.50 -8.65
N LYS A 373 -4.66 28.56 -9.94
CA LYS A 373 -5.64 28.29 -11.04
C LYS A 373 -6.25 26.88 -10.95
N SER A 374 -5.41 25.85 -10.86
CA SER A 374 -5.87 24.46 -10.71
C SER A 374 -6.67 24.27 -9.42
N THR A 375 -6.28 24.93 -8.33
CA THR A 375 -7.00 24.89 -7.05
C THR A 375 -8.43 25.41 -7.21
N LEU A 376 -8.62 26.52 -7.92
CA LEU A 376 -9.94 27.12 -8.15
C LEU A 376 -10.87 26.12 -8.84
N VAL A 377 -10.43 25.51 -9.93
CA VAL A 377 -11.27 24.61 -10.73
C VAL A 377 -11.52 23.25 -10.07
N GLN A 378 -10.62 22.79 -9.20
CA GLN A 378 -10.79 21.54 -8.44
C GLN A 378 -11.90 21.59 -7.40
N LEU A 379 -12.33 22.78 -6.97
CA LEU A 379 -13.45 22.96 -6.06
C LEU A 379 -14.81 22.75 -6.75
N ILE A 380 -14.90 22.91 -8.07
CA ILE A 380 -16.16 22.78 -8.82
C ILE A 380 -16.67 21.32 -8.82
N PRO A 381 -15.86 20.28 -9.18
CA PRO A 381 -16.28 18.89 -9.04
C PRO A 381 -16.16 18.38 -7.60
N ARG A 382 -15.98 19.27 -6.64
CA ARG A 382 -15.80 18.94 -5.22
C ARG A 382 -14.71 17.87 -5.04
N LEU A 383 -13.49 18.12 -5.58
CA LEU A 383 -12.31 17.29 -5.26
C LEU A 383 -11.74 17.61 -3.87
N TYR A 384 -11.99 18.85 -3.41
CA TYR A 384 -11.76 19.34 -2.05
C TYR A 384 -12.96 20.19 -1.61
N ASP A 385 -13.22 20.23 -0.32
CA ASP A 385 -14.20 21.14 0.27
C ASP A 385 -13.54 22.48 0.64
N VAL A 386 -14.26 23.58 0.47
CA VAL A 386 -13.78 24.94 0.81
C VAL A 386 -13.56 25.10 2.31
N THR A 387 -12.56 25.92 2.70
CA THR A 387 -12.32 26.24 4.12
C THR A 387 -13.38 27.24 4.64
N LYS A 388 -13.75 28.23 3.82
CA LYS A 388 -14.85 29.17 4.09
C LYS A 388 -15.59 29.48 2.80
N GLY A 389 -16.81 30.00 2.93
CA GLY A 389 -17.66 30.35 1.79
C GLY A 389 -18.37 29.16 1.17
N THR A 390 -18.86 29.35 -0.04
CA THR A 390 -19.64 28.34 -0.79
C THR A 390 -19.28 28.34 -2.26
N VAL A 391 -19.24 27.13 -2.85
CA VAL A 391 -19.18 26.91 -4.30
C VAL A 391 -20.51 26.31 -4.71
N LYS A 392 -21.19 26.93 -5.68
CA LYS A 392 -22.48 26.47 -6.19
C LYS A 392 -22.34 26.05 -7.64
N VAL A 393 -23.04 24.98 -8.01
CA VAL A 393 -23.21 24.49 -9.38
C VAL A 393 -24.69 24.31 -9.64
N GLY A 394 -25.23 24.85 -10.77
CA GLY A 394 -26.66 24.81 -11.04
C GLY A 394 -27.51 25.43 -9.92
N GLY A 395 -27.01 26.49 -9.27
CA GLY A 395 -27.68 27.22 -8.19
C GLY A 395 -27.58 26.60 -6.79
N LEU A 396 -27.05 25.38 -6.63
CA LEU A 396 -26.96 24.66 -5.34
C LEU A 396 -25.52 24.48 -4.91
N ASP A 397 -25.26 24.51 -3.59
CA ASP A 397 -23.93 24.24 -3.01
C ASP A 397 -23.46 22.84 -3.40
N VAL A 398 -22.22 22.71 -3.85
CA VAL A 398 -21.63 21.41 -4.25
C VAL A 398 -21.68 20.36 -3.14
N ARG A 399 -21.79 20.76 -1.88
CA ARG A 399 -21.91 19.89 -0.70
C ARG A 399 -23.32 19.28 -0.52
N GLU A 400 -24.32 19.76 -1.28
CA GLU A 400 -25.70 19.23 -1.25
C GLU A 400 -25.89 18.09 -2.27
N TYR A 401 -24.98 17.96 -3.24
CA TYR A 401 -25.04 16.92 -4.25
C TYR A 401 -24.46 15.58 -3.77
N ASN A 402 -24.99 14.48 -4.33
CA ASN A 402 -24.29 13.23 -4.39
C ASN A 402 -23.02 13.41 -5.23
N LEU A 403 -21.88 12.93 -4.74
CA LEU A 403 -20.57 13.14 -5.38
C LEU A 403 -20.49 12.53 -6.79
N GLU A 404 -21.08 11.37 -6.99
CA GLU A 404 -21.12 10.70 -8.29
C GLU A 404 -21.94 11.52 -9.28
N ALA A 405 -23.15 11.93 -8.89
CA ALA A 405 -24.04 12.73 -9.72
C ALA A 405 -23.43 14.09 -10.11
N LEU A 406 -22.77 14.78 -9.18
CA LEU A 406 -22.05 16.02 -9.47
C LEU A 406 -20.90 15.78 -10.46
N ARG A 407 -20.05 14.79 -10.19
CA ARG A 407 -18.89 14.47 -11.02
C ARG A 407 -19.28 13.89 -12.37
N ASP A 408 -20.48 13.35 -12.52
CA ASP A 408 -21.00 12.94 -13.82
C ASP A 408 -21.33 14.14 -14.71
N GLN A 409 -21.73 15.26 -14.13
CA GLN A 409 -22.05 16.47 -14.87
C GLN A 409 -20.87 17.45 -14.98
N VAL A 410 -19.79 17.24 -14.21
CA VAL A 410 -18.57 18.06 -14.25
C VAL A 410 -17.39 17.17 -14.68
N SER A 411 -17.00 17.26 -15.94
CA SER A 411 -15.81 16.57 -16.46
C SER A 411 -14.57 17.43 -16.36
N MET A 412 -13.46 16.84 -15.90
CA MET A 412 -12.20 17.55 -15.76
C MET A 412 -11.07 16.78 -16.45
N VAL A 413 -10.35 17.46 -17.32
CA VAL A 413 -9.06 17.01 -17.87
C VAL A 413 -7.96 17.62 -17.02
N LEU A 414 -7.27 16.78 -16.26
CA LEU A 414 -6.22 17.21 -15.33
C LEU A 414 -4.93 17.60 -16.08
N GLN A 415 -4.13 18.46 -15.51
CA GLN A 415 -2.82 18.86 -16.03
C GLN A 415 -1.91 17.63 -16.30
N LYS A 416 -1.88 16.65 -15.40
CA LYS A 416 -1.17 15.39 -15.60
C LYS A 416 -2.10 14.36 -16.25
N ASN A 417 -1.99 14.25 -17.56
CA ASN A 417 -2.78 13.32 -18.35
C ASN A 417 -2.33 11.87 -18.14
N VAL A 418 -3.23 11.00 -17.68
CA VAL A 418 -2.97 9.58 -17.41
C VAL A 418 -3.90 8.72 -18.26
N LEU A 419 -3.29 7.74 -18.95
CA LEU A 419 -4.01 6.68 -19.64
C LEU A 419 -3.75 5.34 -18.93
N PHE A 420 -4.75 4.48 -18.95
CA PHE A 420 -4.68 3.14 -18.35
C PHE A 420 -4.24 2.10 -19.39
N THR A 421 -3.68 1.00 -18.92
CA THR A 421 -3.38 -0.14 -19.79
C THR A 421 -4.70 -0.72 -20.32
N GLY A 422 -4.80 -0.84 -21.65
CA GLY A 422 -6.00 -1.27 -22.35
C GLY A 422 -6.02 -0.68 -23.76
N THR A 423 -7.06 -0.93 -24.53
CA THR A 423 -7.21 -0.34 -25.87
C THR A 423 -7.51 1.16 -25.80
N ILE A 424 -7.40 1.86 -26.93
CA ILE A 424 -7.87 3.25 -27.02
C ILE A 424 -9.39 3.31 -26.74
N TYR A 425 -10.18 2.36 -27.26
CA TYR A 425 -11.60 2.27 -26.92
C TYR A 425 -11.83 2.18 -25.41
N ASP A 426 -11.13 1.27 -24.70
CA ASP A 426 -11.26 1.11 -23.26
C ASP A 426 -10.94 2.43 -22.53
N ASN A 427 -9.88 3.12 -22.95
CA ASN A 427 -9.48 4.39 -22.35
C ASN A 427 -10.51 5.49 -22.55
N ILE A 428 -11.15 5.59 -23.70
CA ILE A 428 -12.18 6.61 -23.96
C ILE A 428 -13.48 6.25 -23.24
N ARG A 429 -13.85 4.97 -23.19
CA ARG A 429 -15.05 4.46 -22.50
C ARG A 429 -15.03 4.66 -20.99
N TRP A 430 -13.93 5.08 -20.39
CA TRP A 430 -13.95 5.58 -18.99
C TRP A 430 -14.91 6.78 -18.80
N GLY A 431 -15.22 7.54 -19.87
CA GLY A 431 -16.23 8.57 -19.84
C GLY A 431 -17.67 8.04 -19.84
N ASN A 432 -17.90 6.91 -20.54
CA ASN A 432 -19.16 6.17 -20.57
C ASN A 432 -18.89 4.74 -21.08
N GLU A 433 -19.00 3.73 -20.20
CA GLU A 433 -18.68 2.33 -20.53
C GLU A 433 -19.63 1.71 -21.57
N HIS A 434 -20.86 2.23 -21.67
CA HIS A 434 -21.90 1.76 -22.59
C HIS A 434 -21.89 2.49 -23.95
N ALA A 435 -20.97 3.40 -24.16
CA ALA A 435 -20.90 4.16 -25.41
C ALA A 435 -20.60 3.26 -26.63
N SER A 436 -21.32 3.52 -27.73
CA SER A 436 -21.08 2.84 -28.99
C SER A 436 -19.74 3.24 -29.61
N GLU A 437 -19.28 2.47 -30.59
CA GLU A 437 -18.03 2.79 -31.30
C GLU A 437 -18.15 4.10 -32.06
N GLU A 438 -19.33 4.39 -32.62
CA GLU A 438 -19.61 5.63 -33.34
C GLU A 438 -19.54 6.85 -32.40
N GLU A 439 -20.09 6.73 -31.17
CA GLU A 439 -19.99 7.79 -30.17
C GLU A 439 -18.52 8.05 -29.77
N VAL A 440 -17.74 6.99 -29.56
CA VAL A 440 -16.31 7.10 -29.25
C VAL A 440 -15.56 7.77 -30.41
N GLN A 441 -15.80 7.34 -31.65
CA GLN A 441 -15.17 7.94 -32.83
C GLN A 441 -15.59 9.40 -33.00
N ARG A 442 -16.85 9.76 -32.72
CA ARG A 442 -17.33 11.14 -32.77
C ARG A 442 -16.54 12.03 -31.82
N VAL A 443 -16.44 11.66 -30.55
CA VAL A 443 -15.70 12.48 -29.57
C VAL A 443 -14.21 12.54 -29.86
N CYS A 444 -13.64 11.48 -30.43
CA CYS A 444 -12.24 11.49 -30.90
C CYS A 444 -12.02 12.46 -32.07
N LYS A 445 -13.00 12.61 -32.98
CA LYS A 445 -12.97 13.64 -34.02
C LYS A 445 -13.02 15.05 -33.44
N LEU A 446 -13.92 15.30 -32.47
CA LEU A 446 -14.02 16.57 -31.78
C LEU A 446 -12.71 16.95 -31.06
N ALA A 447 -12.07 15.97 -30.41
CA ALA A 447 -10.78 16.14 -29.75
C ALA A 447 -9.57 16.12 -30.71
N GLN A 448 -9.79 16.10 -32.02
CA GLN A 448 -8.75 15.98 -33.06
C GLN A 448 -7.83 14.75 -32.88
N ALA A 449 -8.38 13.66 -32.32
CA ALA A 449 -7.63 12.43 -32.05
C ALA A 449 -7.80 11.37 -33.14
N ASP A 450 -8.92 11.37 -33.88
CA ASP A 450 -9.27 10.36 -34.90
C ASP A 450 -8.18 10.21 -36.00
N GLY A 451 -7.53 11.30 -36.40
CA GLY A 451 -6.49 11.29 -37.45
C GLY A 451 -5.33 10.38 -37.06
N PHE A 452 -4.66 10.65 -35.93
CA PHE A 452 -3.51 9.86 -35.53
C PHE A 452 -3.89 8.45 -35.07
N ILE A 453 -5.12 8.26 -34.54
CA ILE A 453 -5.59 6.91 -34.14
C ILE A 453 -5.65 5.99 -35.37
N LYS A 454 -6.11 6.48 -36.50
CA LYS A 454 -6.18 5.73 -37.77
C LYS A 454 -4.83 5.41 -38.37
N GLU A 455 -3.79 6.15 -38.00
CA GLU A 455 -2.40 5.87 -38.44
C GLU A 455 -1.80 4.67 -37.67
N PHE A 456 -2.34 4.31 -36.52
CA PHE A 456 -1.88 3.11 -35.80
C PHE A 456 -2.32 1.84 -36.54
N PRO A 457 -1.47 0.80 -36.60
CA PRO A 457 -1.78 -0.48 -37.27
C PRO A 457 -3.09 -1.12 -36.81
N ALA A 458 -3.44 -0.98 -35.53
CA ALA A 458 -4.68 -1.54 -34.95
C ALA A 458 -5.77 -0.47 -34.74
N GLY A 459 -5.57 0.77 -35.20
CA GLY A 459 -6.53 1.87 -35.04
C GLY A 459 -6.96 2.03 -33.58
N TYR A 460 -8.26 2.09 -33.33
CA TYR A 460 -8.85 2.21 -32.01
C TYR A 460 -8.60 1.01 -31.07
N HIS A 461 -8.24 -0.16 -31.61
CA HIS A 461 -7.85 -1.34 -30.84
C HIS A 461 -6.37 -1.33 -30.44
N THR A 462 -5.63 -0.27 -30.75
CA THR A 462 -4.24 -0.12 -30.32
C THR A 462 -4.15 -0.14 -28.82
N MET A 463 -3.28 -1.02 -28.30
CA MET A 463 -3.01 -1.14 -26.88
C MET A 463 -2.19 0.05 -26.37
N ILE A 464 -2.71 0.69 -25.35
CA ILE A 464 -2.00 1.69 -24.54
C ILE A 464 -1.29 0.93 -23.42
N VAL A 465 0.02 1.17 -23.29
CA VAL A 465 0.80 0.61 -22.17
C VAL A 465 0.66 1.49 -20.92
N GLN A 466 1.16 1.00 -19.80
CA GLN A 466 1.08 1.69 -18.50
C GLN A 466 1.46 3.18 -18.63
N VAL A 467 0.58 4.06 -18.12
CA VAL A 467 0.72 5.52 -18.13
C VAL A 467 0.76 6.12 -19.56
N GLY A 468 0.46 5.33 -20.59
CA GLY A 468 0.47 5.81 -21.98
C GLY A 468 1.87 6.14 -22.52
N ASN A 469 2.90 5.39 -22.15
CA ASN A 469 4.28 5.66 -22.57
C ASN A 469 4.54 5.40 -24.06
N ASN A 470 3.61 4.79 -24.76
CA ASN A 470 3.67 4.53 -26.21
C ASN A 470 2.92 5.57 -27.06
N VAL A 471 2.45 6.65 -26.48
CA VAL A 471 1.83 7.79 -27.18
C VAL A 471 2.47 9.11 -26.77
N SER A 472 2.49 10.09 -27.70
CA SER A 472 3.08 11.41 -27.42
C SER A 472 2.24 12.20 -26.40
N GLY A 473 2.83 13.25 -25.80
CA GLY A 473 2.12 14.13 -24.85
C GLY A 473 0.84 14.72 -25.44
N GLY A 474 0.89 15.27 -26.65
CA GLY A 474 -0.26 15.83 -27.34
C GLY A 474 -1.32 14.79 -27.75
N GLN A 475 -0.90 13.56 -28.12
CA GLN A 475 -1.82 12.45 -28.36
C GLN A 475 -2.54 12.06 -27.06
N LYS A 476 -1.80 11.97 -25.95
CA LYS A 476 -2.33 11.66 -24.62
C LYS A 476 -3.37 12.70 -24.16
N GLN A 477 -3.07 13.98 -24.34
CA GLN A 477 -4.00 15.07 -24.02
C GLN A 477 -5.30 14.95 -24.84
N ARG A 478 -5.22 14.76 -26.15
CA ARG A 478 -6.39 14.61 -27.03
C ARG A 478 -7.25 13.40 -26.66
N LEU A 479 -6.65 12.28 -26.26
CA LEU A 479 -7.40 11.11 -25.76
C LEU A 479 -8.10 11.42 -24.43
N CYS A 480 -7.47 12.16 -23.52
CA CYS A 480 -8.10 12.58 -22.25
C CYS A 480 -9.24 13.58 -22.48
N ILE A 481 -9.11 14.47 -23.47
CA ILE A 481 -10.21 15.37 -23.88
C ILE A 481 -11.38 14.56 -24.46
N ALA A 482 -11.12 13.59 -25.35
CA ALA A 482 -12.15 12.72 -25.90
C ALA A 482 -12.89 11.94 -24.81
N ARG A 483 -12.15 11.41 -23.81
CA ARG A 483 -12.73 10.76 -22.63
C ARG A 483 -13.68 11.68 -21.86
N ALA A 484 -13.28 12.92 -21.63
CA ALA A 484 -14.10 13.91 -20.93
C ALA A 484 -15.36 14.30 -21.71
N LEU A 485 -15.25 14.44 -23.02
CA LEU A 485 -16.37 14.75 -23.92
C LEU A 485 -17.40 13.61 -24.01
N LEU A 486 -16.95 12.35 -23.93
CA LEU A 486 -17.84 11.18 -24.01
C LEU A 486 -18.86 11.15 -22.86
N LYS A 487 -18.54 11.77 -21.74
CA LYS A 487 -19.40 11.92 -20.58
C LYS A 487 -20.60 12.85 -20.84
N LYS A 488 -20.57 13.69 -21.90
CA LYS A 488 -21.58 14.71 -22.23
C LYS A 488 -21.87 15.64 -21.04
N PRO A 489 -20.84 16.25 -20.42
CA PRO A 489 -20.99 16.99 -19.18
C PRO A 489 -21.69 18.34 -19.39
N LYS A 490 -22.31 18.89 -18.33
CA LYS A 490 -22.78 20.29 -18.28
C LYS A 490 -21.64 21.28 -18.08
N ILE A 491 -20.54 20.85 -17.45
CA ILE A 491 -19.34 21.65 -17.22
C ILE A 491 -18.11 20.84 -17.66
N LEU A 492 -17.30 21.40 -18.56
CA LEU A 492 -16.03 20.84 -19.00
C LEU A 492 -14.87 21.72 -18.53
N ILE A 493 -13.96 21.15 -17.76
CA ILE A 493 -12.77 21.83 -17.24
C ILE A 493 -11.53 21.27 -17.92
N LEU A 494 -10.72 22.15 -18.49
CA LEU A 494 -9.45 21.84 -19.14
C LEU A 494 -8.32 22.53 -18.34
N ASP A 495 -7.64 21.76 -17.48
CA ASP A 495 -6.54 22.28 -16.66
C ASP A 495 -5.21 22.10 -17.40
N ASP A 496 -4.76 23.16 -18.09
CA ASP A 496 -3.55 23.20 -18.93
C ASP A 496 -3.44 22.02 -19.93
N SER A 497 -4.61 21.59 -20.41
CA SER A 497 -4.77 20.34 -21.17
C SER A 497 -4.49 20.48 -22.66
N THR A 498 -4.06 21.65 -23.12
CA THR A 498 -3.69 21.88 -24.53
C THR A 498 -2.24 22.36 -24.70
N SER A 499 -1.48 22.46 -23.61
CA SER A 499 -0.08 22.96 -23.63
C SER A 499 0.87 22.13 -24.48
N ALA A 500 0.65 20.81 -24.60
CA ALA A 500 1.44 19.92 -25.46
C ALA A 500 0.81 19.69 -26.85
N VAL A 501 -0.28 20.40 -27.17
CA VAL A 501 -0.93 20.37 -28.48
C VAL A 501 -0.45 21.59 -29.30
N ASP A 502 -0.23 21.41 -30.59
CA ASP A 502 0.13 22.52 -31.49
C ASP A 502 -1.02 23.53 -31.63
N THR A 503 -0.68 24.79 -31.92
CA THR A 503 -1.63 25.91 -31.97
C THR A 503 -2.76 25.70 -32.97
N LYS A 504 -2.50 25.04 -34.10
CA LYS A 504 -3.52 24.76 -35.14
C LYS A 504 -4.53 23.73 -34.62
N THR A 505 -4.06 22.65 -34.02
CA THR A 505 -4.93 21.61 -33.45
C THR A 505 -5.74 22.14 -32.24
N ASP A 506 -5.14 22.96 -31.39
CA ASP A 506 -5.85 23.62 -30.28
C ASP A 506 -6.97 24.53 -30.80
N ALA A 507 -6.74 25.33 -31.84
CA ALA A 507 -7.78 26.16 -32.48
C ALA A 507 -8.93 25.32 -33.04
N LEU A 508 -8.65 24.16 -33.65
CA LEU A 508 -9.67 23.25 -34.17
C LEU A 508 -10.50 22.61 -33.03
N ILE A 509 -9.87 22.22 -31.93
CA ILE A 509 -10.58 21.70 -30.73
C ILE A 509 -11.52 22.77 -30.20
N ARG A 510 -11.06 24.00 -30.02
CA ARG A 510 -11.89 25.12 -29.55
C ARG A 510 -13.04 25.47 -30.50
N LYS A 511 -12.80 25.40 -31.82
CA LYS A 511 -13.86 25.55 -32.79
C LYS A 511 -14.92 24.46 -32.65
N ALA A 512 -14.52 23.19 -32.52
CA ALA A 512 -15.42 22.06 -32.29
C ALA A 512 -16.24 22.23 -30.98
N PHE A 513 -15.64 22.76 -29.92
CA PHE A 513 -16.38 23.04 -28.68
C PHE A 513 -17.48 24.09 -28.85
N ARG A 514 -17.23 25.13 -29.64
CA ARG A 514 -18.24 26.18 -29.91
C ARG A 514 -19.39 25.65 -30.76
N GLU A 515 -19.11 24.83 -31.75
CA GLU A 515 -20.09 24.35 -32.72
C GLU A 515 -20.89 23.13 -32.20
N GLU A 516 -20.25 22.19 -31.47
CA GLU A 516 -20.82 20.89 -31.15
C GLU A 516 -21.31 20.76 -29.69
N ILE A 517 -20.82 21.61 -28.78
CA ILE A 517 -21.21 21.61 -27.36
C ILE A 517 -21.48 23.03 -26.83
N PRO A 518 -22.33 23.84 -27.53
CA PRO A 518 -22.57 25.24 -27.15
C PRO A 518 -23.13 25.38 -25.72
N ASP A 519 -24.02 24.49 -25.28
CA ASP A 519 -24.69 24.53 -23.98
C ASP A 519 -23.81 24.10 -22.80
N THR A 520 -22.67 23.47 -23.05
CA THR A 520 -21.71 23.10 -22.02
C THR A 520 -20.92 24.31 -21.57
N THR A 521 -20.82 24.56 -20.26
CA THR A 521 -19.90 25.56 -19.69
C THR A 521 -18.47 25.04 -19.79
N LYS A 522 -17.57 25.82 -20.39
CA LYS A 522 -16.17 25.43 -20.64
C LYS A 522 -15.23 26.31 -19.83
N ILE A 523 -14.38 25.71 -19.02
CA ILE A 523 -13.34 26.42 -18.26
C ILE A 523 -12.00 25.95 -18.78
N ILE A 524 -11.21 26.88 -19.32
CA ILE A 524 -9.92 26.63 -19.94
C ILE A 524 -8.83 27.35 -19.15
N ILE A 525 -8.03 26.61 -18.40
CA ILE A 525 -6.79 27.15 -17.85
C ILE A 525 -5.72 27.04 -18.95
N ALA A 526 -5.17 28.16 -19.35
CA ALA A 526 -4.15 28.20 -20.37
C ALA A 526 -2.94 29.04 -19.95
N GLN A 527 -1.79 28.63 -20.45
CA GLN A 527 -0.54 29.42 -20.37
C GLN A 527 -0.41 30.38 -21.54
N ARG A 528 -1.07 30.06 -22.68
CA ARG A 528 -1.07 30.89 -23.88
C ARG A 528 -2.34 31.75 -23.94
N VAL A 529 -2.16 33.05 -24.11
CA VAL A 529 -3.28 34.00 -24.27
C VAL A 529 -4.11 33.65 -25.50
N SER A 530 -3.49 33.24 -26.60
CA SER A 530 -4.17 32.81 -27.82
C SER A 530 -5.17 31.66 -27.63
N SER A 531 -5.05 30.89 -26.57
CA SER A 531 -5.99 29.82 -26.23
C SER A 531 -7.27 30.33 -25.57
N ILE A 532 -7.30 31.53 -25.01
CA ILE A 532 -8.41 32.08 -24.24
C ILE A 532 -8.88 33.46 -24.70
N GLU A 533 -8.22 34.10 -25.64
CA GLU A 533 -8.55 35.47 -26.09
C GLU A 533 -10.00 35.62 -26.60
N ASN A 534 -10.55 34.55 -27.17
CA ASN A 534 -11.94 34.51 -27.67
C ASN A 534 -12.92 33.89 -26.65
N ALA A 535 -12.57 33.84 -25.36
CA ALA A 535 -13.46 33.41 -24.30
C ALA A 535 -14.50 34.51 -23.99
N ASP A 536 -15.69 34.10 -23.52
CA ASP A 536 -16.75 35.05 -23.12
C ASP A 536 -16.32 35.89 -21.91
N GLN A 537 -15.50 35.29 -21.03
CA GLN A 537 -14.84 35.97 -19.91
C GLN A 537 -13.48 35.37 -19.67
N ILE A 538 -12.53 36.20 -19.26
CA ILE A 538 -11.21 35.80 -18.81
C ILE A 538 -11.05 36.22 -17.36
N ILE A 539 -10.58 35.31 -16.54
CA ILE A 539 -10.28 35.50 -15.12
C ILE A 539 -8.77 35.59 -14.97
N VAL A 540 -8.29 36.72 -14.46
CA VAL A 540 -6.89 36.91 -14.10
C VAL A 540 -6.71 36.60 -12.62
N LEU A 541 -5.93 35.56 -12.33
CA LEU A 541 -5.69 35.07 -10.96
C LEU A 541 -4.23 35.32 -10.55
N ASP A 542 -4.04 35.96 -9.40
CA ASP A 542 -2.71 36.15 -8.83
C ASP A 542 -2.74 35.99 -7.30
N GLU A 543 -1.72 35.33 -6.74
CA GLU A 543 -1.60 35.01 -5.30
C GLU A 543 -2.90 34.52 -4.62
N GLY A 544 -3.70 33.74 -5.36
CA GLY A 544 -4.97 33.20 -4.87
C GLY A 544 -6.13 34.19 -4.84
N LYS A 545 -6.01 35.34 -5.48
CA LYS A 545 -7.08 36.36 -5.62
C LYS A 545 -7.44 36.58 -7.08
N ILE A 546 -8.69 36.96 -7.33
CA ILE A 546 -9.13 37.42 -8.63
C ILE A 546 -8.71 38.89 -8.79
N MET A 547 -7.83 39.14 -9.74
CA MET A 547 -7.29 40.49 -10.04
C MET A 547 -8.06 41.20 -11.15
N GLY A 548 -8.85 40.45 -11.92
CA GLY A 548 -9.71 41.01 -12.97
C GLY A 548 -10.58 39.95 -13.62
N VAL A 549 -11.74 40.36 -14.09
CA VAL A 549 -12.68 39.53 -14.87
C VAL A 549 -13.26 40.40 -15.99
N GLY A 550 -13.19 39.95 -17.21
CA GLY A 550 -13.71 40.65 -18.38
C GLY A 550 -13.38 39.97 -19.68
N THR A 551 -13.70 40.58 -20.81
CA THR A 551 -13.25 40.15 -22.13
C THR A 551 -11.75 40.46 -22.32
N SER A 552 -11.13 39.88 -23.35
CA SER A 552 -9.73 40.17 -23.66
C SER A 552 -9.50 41.68 -23.92
N GLU A 553 -10.41 42.35 -24.61
CA GLU A 553 -10.31 43.79 -24.89
C GLU A 553 -10.42 44.64 -23.62
N GLU A 554 -11.38 44.31 -22.75
CA GLU A 554 -11.57 45.00 -21.46
C GLU A 554 -10.35 44.83 -20.55
N LEU A 555 -9.77 43.64 -20.47
CA LEU A 555 -8.61 43.36 -19.62
C LEU A 555 -7.32 43.98 -20.17
N LEU A 556 -7.14 44.06 -21.50
CA LEU A 556 -6.04 44.81 -22.12
C LEU A 556 -6.07 46.29 -21.75
N ALA A 557 -7.27 46.86 -21.62
CA ALA A 557 -7.45 48.26 -21.25
C ALA A 557 -7.26 48.51 -19.75
N THR A 558 -7.70 47.55 -18.88
CA THR A 558 -7.89 47.79 -17.44
C THR A 558 -6.96 46.99 -16.52
N ASN A 559 -6.37 45.88 -16.98
CA ASN A 559 -5.58 44.99 -16.14
C ASN A 559 -4.13 44.92 -16.60
N GLU A 560 -3.22 45.38 -15.75
CA GLU A 560 -1.79 45.43 -16.03
C GLU A 560 -1.17 44.04 -16.20
N ILE A 561 -1.54 43.08 -15.32
CA ILE A 561 -1.03 41.69 -15.37
C ILE A 561 -1.41 41.03 -16.68
N TYR A 562 -2.66 41.16 -17.12
CA TYR A 562 -3.12 40.59 -18.38
C TYR A 562 -2.39 41.21 -19.58
N ARG A 563 -2.23 42.52 -19.58
CA ARG A 563 -1.54 43.26 -20.65
C ARG A 563 -0.07 42.83 -20.76
N GLU A 564 0.63 42.73 -19.63
CA GLU A 564 2.03 42.31 -19.61
C GLU A 564 2.20 40.89 -20.18
N VAL A 565 1.35 39.93 -19.77
CA VAL A 565 1.37 38.57 -20.33
C VAL A 565 1.05 38.55 -21.81
N TYR A 566 0.05 39.32 -22.25
CA TYR A 566 -0.34 39.43 -23.65
C TYR A 566 0.80 39.98 -24.51
N GLU A 567 1.38 41.13 -24.12
CA GLU A 567 2.49 41.78 -24.86
C GLU A 567 3.74 40.88 -24.89
N SER A 568 4.07 40.21 -23.79
CA SER A 568 5.24 39.33 -23.76
C SER A 568 5.11 38.15 -24.73
N GLN A 569 3.89 37.65 -24.98
CA GLN A 569 3.65 36.53 -25.87
C GLN A 569 3.56 36.97 -27.35
N ILE A 570 3.13 38.20 -27.64
CA ILE A 570 3.12 38.73 -29.00
C ILE A 570 4.53 39.09 -29.43
N LYS A 571 5.29 39.82 -28.61
CA LYS A 571 6.68 40.22 -28.93
C LYS A 571 7.61 39.01 -29.08
N GLY A 572 7.41 37.94 -28.28
CA GLY A 572 8.17 36.71 -28.43
C GLY A 572 7.81 35.88 -29.65
N GLY A 573 6.68 36.15 -30.33
CA GLY A 573 6.27 35.51 -31.58
C GLY A 573 6.77 36.23 -32.84
N GLU A 574 7.15 37.50 -32.74
CA GLU A 574 7.72 38.27 -33.86
C GLU A 574 9.25 38.05 -34.01
N ASP A 575 9.93 37.58 -32.96
CA ASP A 575 11.39 37.28 -33.02
C ASP A 575 11.69 35.85 -33.53
N ASP A 576 10.69 34.98 -33.70
CA ASP A 576 10.83 33.60 -34.18
C ASP A 576 10.36 33.39 -35.65
N GLU A 577 9.95 34.43 -36.39
CA GLU A 577 9.75 34.43 -37.86
C GLU A 577 10.97 35.07 -38.56
#